data_e0c2742af3c59374daed438a6ad0a8af
#
_entry.id   e0c2742af3c59374daed438a6ad0a8af
#
_cell.length_a   1.000
_cell.length_b   1.000
_cell.length_c   1.000
_cell.angle_alpha   90.00
_cell.angle_beta   90.00
_cell.angle_gamma   90.00
#
_symmetry.space_group_name_H-M   'P 1'
#
loop_
_entity.id
_entity.type
_entity.pdbx_description
1 polymer ?
#
loop_
_entity_poly.entity_id
_entity_poly.type
_entity_poly.pdbx_seq_one_letter_code
_entity_poly.pdbx_strand_id
1 'polypeptide(L)'
;MIILLESYQSGDEMMKDEIYHRAFGVYGIYYRQEQGLLVISKTSGPYANRLDLPGGSMAEGEGLDDTLRREFLEETGMQLINYQQLGITSFRYPWTFETFTMNNHIAVFNLVQQVHGNVAEKFREFPGQDSKGALFVKLADITPENSSPLVLKAKKFIQNNEFDFADTILREWQVL
;
A
#
# COMPACT_ATOMS: atom_id res chain seq x y z
N MET A 1 32.24 33.07 -18.33
CA MET A 1 31.50 31.92 -18.87
C MET A 1 30.37 31.63 -17.86
N ILE A 2 29.24 32.28 -18.10
CA ILE A 2 28.05 32.20 -17.23
C ILE A 2 27.20 31.07 -17.82
N ILE A 3 27.06 29.95 -17.09
CA ILE A 3 26.10 28.90 -17.43
C ILE A 3 24.80 29.24 -16.75
N LEU A 4 23.83 29.60 -17.55
CA LEU A 4 22.44 29.83 -17.17
C LEU A 4 21.83 28.60 -16.53
N LEU A 5 21.42 28.69 -15.28
CA LEU A 5 20.47 27.79 -14.62
C LEU A 5 19.06 28.25 -14.99
N GLU A 6 18.62 27.93 -16.20
CA GLU A 6 17.20 28.00 -16.57
C GLU A 6 16.66 26.57 -16.65
N SER A 7 15.96 26.10 -15.62
CA SER A 7 14.89 25.11 -15.73
C SER A 7 14.42 24.57 -14.37
N TYR A 8 14.01 25.43 -13.46
CA TYR A 8 13.34 25.00 -12.23
C TYR A 8 12.20 25.94 -11.83
N GLN A 9 11.36 26.32 -12.79
CA GLN A 9 10.23 27.24 -12.53
C GLN A 9 8.85 26.75 -12.99
N SER A 10 8.63 25.44 -13.18
CA SER A 10 7.29 24.96 -13.56
C SER A 10 6.61 24.08 -12.49
N GLY A 11 7.22 23.88 -11.33
CA GLY A 11 6.67 23.05 -10.25
C GLY A 11 6.02 23.81 -9.09
N ASP A 12 6.31 25.10 -8.93
CA ASP A 12 5.99 25.83 -7.68
C ASP A 12 4.64 26.54 -7.65
N GLU A 13 3.97 26.74 -8.78
CA GLU A 13 2.69 27.47 -8.81
C GLU A 13 1.45 26.61 -8.45
N MET A 14 1.53 25.26 -8.51
CA MET A 14 0.42 24.38 -8.15
C MET A 14 0.42 23.91 -6.68
N MET A 15 1.46 24.23 -5.89
CA MET A 15 1.65 23.67 -4.54
C MET A 15 1.18 24.58 -3.40
N LYS A 16 0.70 25.81 -3.67
CA LYS A 16 0.40 26.80 -2.61
C LYS A 16 -0.88 26.54 -1.81
N ASP A 17 -1.79 25.69 -2.31
CA ASP A 17 -3.07 25.38 -1.64
C ASP A 17 -3.29 23.90 -1.35
N GLU A 18 -2.27 23.04 -1.49
CA GLU A 18 -2.38 21.60 -1.20
C GLU A 18 -2.08 21.32 0.27
N ILE A 19 -3.09 20.82 0.99
CA ILE A 19 -2.95 20.40 2.39
C ILE A 19 -2.87 18.87 2.42
N TYR A 20 -1.73 18.35 2.86
CA TYR A 20 -1.46 16.90 2.85
C TYR A 20 -1.85 16.21 4.15
N HIS A 21 -2.73 15.22 4.04
CA HIS A 21 -2.82 14.14 5.03
C HIS A 21 -1.58 13.25 4.90
N ARG A 22 -0.95 12.90 6.01
CA ARG A 22 0.21 11.99 6.03
C ARG A 22 -0.21 10.66 6.63
N ALA A 23 -0.29 9.65 5.77
CA ALA A 23 -0.49 8.27 6.17
C ALA A 23 0.85 7.53 6.20
N PHE A 24 1.04 6.65 7.17
CA PHE A 24 2.18 5.76 7.27
C PHE A 24 1.67 4.35 7.53
N GLY A 25 2.20 3.36 6.80
CA GLY A 25 1.80 1.98 7.00
C GLY A 25 2.88 0.97 6.63
N VAL A 26 2.72 -0.25 7.14
CA VAL A 26 3.65 -1.37 6.96
C VAL A 26 2.91 -2.51 6.29
N TYR A 27 3.40 -2.99 5.14
CA TYR A 27 2.69 -3.90 4.25
C TYR A 27 3.50 -5.13 3.89
N GLY A 28 2.80 -6.26 3.75
CA GLY A 28 3.36 -7.53 3.33
C GLY A 28 3.04 -7.87 1.88
N ILE A 29 4.07 -8.23 1.10
CA ILE A 29 3.92 -8.81 -0.23
C ILE A 29 4.08 -10.32 -0.08
N TYR A 30 3.00 -11.07 -0.27
CA TYR A 30 3.02 -12.52 -0.25
C TYR A 30 2.49 -13.10 -1.57
N TYR A 31 3.38 -13.73 -2.32
CA TYR A 31 3.08 -14.27 -3.64
C TYR A 31 3.29 -15.77 -3.68
N ARG A 32 2.34 -16.47 -4.29
CA ARG A 32 2.46 -17.89 -4.63
C ARG A 32 2.22 -18.08 -6.13
N GLN A 33 3.14 -18.71 -6.82
CA GLN A 33 3.08 -18.87 -8.27
C GLN A 33 1.74 -19.50 -8.74
N GLU A 34 1.26 -20.50 -8.02
CA GLU A 34 0.01 -21.21 -8.34
C GLU A 34 -1.25 -20.41 -8.00
N GLN A 35 -1.20 -19.47 -7.07
CA GLN A 35 -2.37 -18.76 -6.54
C GLN A 35 -2.40 -17.28 -6.93
N GLY A 36 -1.25 -16.63 -7.00
CA GLY A 36 -1.11 -15.18 -7.26
C GLY A 36 -0.61 -14.40 -6.05
N LEU A 37 -0.88 -13.10 -6.04
CA LEU A 37 -0.57 -12.18 -4.96
C LEU A 37 -1.69 -12.18 -3.92
N LEU A 38 -1.32 -12.30 -2.65
CA LEU A 38 -2.25 -12.13 -1.54
C LEU A 38 -2.62 -10.65 -1.40
N VAL A 39 -3.90 -10.37 -1.43
CA VAL A 39 -4.45 -9.02 -1.30
C VAL A 39 -5.65 -9.02 -0.36
N ILE A 40 -6.06 -7.84 0.10
CA ILE A 40 -7.28 -7.63 0.86
C ILE A 40 -8.26 -6.75 0.06
N SER A 41 -9.55 -6.85 0.34
CA SER A 41 -10.56 -5.97 -0.25
C SER A 41 -10.85 -4.83 0.73
N LYS A 42 -10.36 -3.62 0.43
CA LYS A 42 -10.57 -2.43 1.27
C LYS A 42 -12.03 -1.98 1.25
N THR A 43 -12.55 -1.57 2.40
CA THR A 43 -13.92 -1.06 2.55
C THR A 43 -14.00 0.43 2.81
N SER A 44 -12.90 1.05 3.17
CA SER A 44 -12.85 2.46 3.57
C SER A 44 -11.53 3.12 3.17
N GLY A 45 -11.44 4.42 3.44
CA GLY A 45 -10.25 5.22 3.16
C GLY A 45 -10.05 5.51 1.68
N PRO A 46 -8.84 5.99 1.30
CA PRO A 46 -8.58 6.40 -0.08
C PRO A 46 -8.55 5.24 -1.08
N TYR A 47 -8.46 4.02 -0.60
CA TYR A 47 -8.45 2.81 -1.44
C TYR A 47 -9.75 1.98 -1.32
N ALA A 48 -10.83 2.57 -0.83
CA ALA A 48 -12.12 1.89 -0.71
C ALA A 48 -12.54 1.23 -2.04
N ASN A 49 -13.11 0.03 -1.93
CA ASN A 49 -13.54 -0.85 -3.03
C ASN A 49 -12.41 -1.27 -3.99
N ARG A 50 -11.15 -1.19 -3.56
CA ARG A 50 -9.97 -1.69 -4.29
C ARG A 50 -9.28 -2.80 -3.53
N LEU A 51 -8.48 -3.57 -4.27
CA LEU A 51 -7.51 -4.50 -3.71
C LEU A 51 -6.36 -3.71 -3.10
N ASP A 52 -5.92 -4.11 -1.89
CA ASP A 52 -4.75 -3.55 -1.23
C ASP A 52 -3.86 -4.66 -0.69
N LEU A 53 -2.64 -4.31 -0.27
CA LEU A 53 -1.75 -5.27 0.40
C LEU A 53 -2.20 -5.47 1.85
N PRO A 54 -2.05 -6.68 2.42
CA PRO A 54 -2.23 -6.88 3.84
C PRO A 54 -1.20 -6.05 4.62
N GLY A 55 -1.70 -5.31 5.60
CA GLY A 55 -0.94 -4.36 6.37
C GLY A 55 -1.72 -3.10 6.72
N GLY A 56 -1.11 -2.22 7.50
CA GLY A 56 -1.79 -1.01 7.95
C GLY A 56 -0.93 -0.10 8.80
N SER A 57 -1.59 0.79 9.53
CA SER A 57 -0.96 1.80 10.36
C SER A 57 -0.43 1.22 11.66
N MET A 58 0.65 1.81 12.16
CA MET A 58 1.21 1.48 13.47
C MET A 58 0.24 1.90 14.58
N ALA A 59 0.01 1.01 15.54
CA ALA A 59 -0.62 1.36 16.81
C ALA A 59 0.40 2.03 17.74
N GLU A 60 -0.11 2.68 18.79
CA GLU A 60 0.75 3.32 19.78
C GLU A 60 1.68 2.30 20.46
N GLY A 61 2.98 2.58 20.44
CA GLY A 61 4.01 1.72 21.03
C GLY A 61 4.50 0.57 20.16
N GLU A 62 3.91 0.37 18.97
CA GLU A 62 4.38 -0.67 18.04
C GLU A 62 5.64 -0.26 17.28
N GLY A 63 6.49 -1.23 17.00
CA GLY A 63 7.52 -1.15 15.95
C GLY A 63 7.00 -1.64 14.60
N LEU A 64 7.84 -1.57 13.56
CA LEU A 64 7.49 -2.02 12.21
C LEU A 64 7.20 -3.54 12.17
N ASP A 65 7.96 -4.36 12.92
CA ASP A 65 7.76 -5.81 13.00
C ASP A 65 6.42 -6.15 13.68
N ASP A 66 6.13 -5.49 14.81
CA ASP A 66 4.88 -5.70 15.55
C ASP A 66 3.67 -5.38 14.69
N THR A 67 3.71 -4.22 14.02
CA THR A 67 2.65 -3.78 13.12
C THR A 67 2.43 -4.76 11.97
N LEU A 68 3.50 -5.15 11.28
CA LEU A 68 3.39 -6.08 10.16
C LEU A 68 2.77 -7.42 10.59
N ARG A 69 3.24 -7.99 11.71
CA ARG A 69 2.74 -9.28 12.21
C ARG A 69 1.29 -9.20 12.65
N ARG A 70 0.89 -8.15 13.36
CA ARG A 70 -0.48 -7.94 13.81
C ARG A 70 -1.43 -7.78 12.63
N GLU A 71 -1.16 -6.81 11.76
CA GLU A 71 -2.00 -6.51 10.59
C GLU A 71 -2.12 -7.72 9.65
N PHE A 72 -1.00 -8.40 9.38
CA PHE A 72 -0.99 -9.56 8.50
C PHE A 72 -1.85 -10.70 9.07
N LEU A 73 -1.78 -10.94 10.40
CA LEU A 73 -2.60 -11.94 11.07
C LEU A 73 -4.08 -11.53 11.08
N GLU A 74 -4.39 -10.28 11.43
CA GLU A 74 -5.75 -9.76 11.50
C GLU A 74 -6.48 -9.82 10.16
N GLU A 75 -5.79 -9.43 9.08
CA GLU A 75 -6.38 -9.33 7.76
C GLU A 75 -6.37 -10.63 6.96
N THR A 76 -5.43 -11.53 7.22
CA THR A 76 -5.29 -12.77 6.43
C THR A 76 -5.62 -14.04 7.20
N GLY A 77 -5.59 -14.01 8.53
CA GLY A 77 -5.66 -15.19 9.39
C GLY A 77 -4.38 -16.02 9.42
N MET A 78 -3.34 -15.62 8.68
CA MET A 78 -2.06 -16.32 8.64
C MET A 78 -1.02 -15.69 9.56
N GLN A 79 -0.31 -16.51 10.30
CA GLN A 79 0.82 -16.07 11.12
C GLN A 79 2.06 -15.87 10.24
N LEU A 80 2.62 -14.67 10.26
CA LEU A 80 3.85 -14.34 9.56
C LEU A 80 5.07 -14.93 10.31
N ILE A 81 5.85 -15.79 9.64
CA ILE A 81 7.03 -16.45 10.21
C ILE A 81 8.31 -15.75 9.80
N ASN A 82 8.50 -15.51 8.49
CA ASN A 82 9.70 -14.88 7.97
C ASN A 82 9.38 -13.91 6.83
N TYR A 83 10.10 -12.80 6.82
CA TYR A 83 10.01 -11.78 5.79
C TYR A 83 11.32 -11.00 5.64
N GLN A 84 11.45 -10.29 4.54
CA GLN A 84 12.56 -9.38 4.27
C GLN A 84 12.00 -7.99 3.91
N GLN A 85 12.47 -6.95 4.60
CA GLN A 85 12.13 -5.59 4.21
C GLN A 85 12.76 -5.28 2.85
N LEU A 86 11.93 -4.81 1.89
CA LEU A 86 12.36 -4.43 0.55
C LEU A 86 12.74 -2.96 0.49
N GLY A 87 11.89 -2.09 1.01
CA GLY A 87 12.11 -0.66 0.96
C GLY A 87 10.91 0.16 1.42
N ILE A 88 11.08 1.48 1.30
CA ILE A 88 10.07 2.48 1.66
C ILE A 88 9.89 3.40 0.46
N THR A 89 8.64 3.69 0.08
CA THR A 89 8.31 4.68 -0.94
C THR A 89 7.07 5.47 -0.52
N SER A 90 6.80 6.57 -1.22
CA SER A 90 5.59 7.34 -0.98
C SER A 90 4.68 7.42 -2.21
N PHE A 91 3.38 7.62 -1.94
CA PHE A 91 2.34 7.79 -2.93
C PHE A 91 1.60 9.08 -2.64
N ARG A 92 1.66 10.03 -3.57
CA ARG A 92 0.96 11.32 -3.45
C ARG A 92 -0.16 11.38 -4.47
N TYR A 93 -1.37 11.73 -4.02
CA TYR A 93 -2.56 11.79 -4.87
C TYR A 93 -3.64 12.68 -4.26
N PRO A 94 -4.55 13.24 -5.08
CA PRO A 94 -5.71 13.99 -4.60
C PRO A 94 -6.60 13.10 -3.74
N TRP A 95 -6.94 13.56 -2.54
CA TRP A 95 -7.90 12.90 -1.68
C TRP A 95 -8.43 13.89 -0.64
N THR A 96 -9.73 14.15 -0.71
CA THR A 96 -10.39 15.06 0.24
C THR A 96 -10.81 14.31 1.49
N PHE A 97 -10.27 14.70 2.62
CA PHE A 97 -10.62 14.17 3.93
C PHE A 97 -10.45 15.27 4.97
N GLU A 98 -11.53 15.61 5.69
CA GLU A 98 -11.57 16.75 6.61
C GLU A 98 -11.08 18.05 5.93
N THR A 99 -9.95 18.59 6.37
CA THR A 99 -9.31 19.80 5.81
C THR A 99 -8.24 19.49 4.76
N PHE A 100 -7.92 18.22 4.57
CA PHE A 100 -6.88 17.80 3.62
C PHE A 100 -7.44 17.69 2.20
N THR A 101 -6.64 18.10 1.23
CA THR A 101 -6.96 18.02 -0.21
C THR A 101 -6.12 16.96 -0.92
N MET A 102 -5.03 16.53 -0.30
CA MET A 102 -4.07 15.58 -0.82
C MET A 102 -3.76 14.50 0.22
N ASN A 103 -3.39 13.32 -0.23
CA ASN A 103 -2.77 12.30 0.62
C ASN A 103 -1.31 12.10 0.25
N ASN A 104 -0.47 11.89 1.25
CA ASN A 104 0.91 11.41 1.11
C ASN A 104 1.03 10.13 1.94
N HIS A 105 0.90 8.98 1.27
CA HIS A 105 0.98 7.67 1.89
C HIS A 105 2.40 7.13 1.81
N ILE A 106 3.08 7.06 2.95
CA ILE A 106 4.41 6.46 3.10
C ILE A 106 4.21 4.98 3.45
N ALA A 107 4.73 4.09 2.62
CA ALA A 107 4.55 2.65 2.78
C ALA A 107 5.89 1.92 2.91
N VAL A 108 6.01 1.10 3.95
CA VAL A 108 7.10 0.14 4.14
C VAL A 108 6.69 -1.18 3.52
N PHE A 109 7.46 -1.69 2.56
CA PHE A 109 7.19 -2.93 1.85
C PHE A 109 8.08 -4.06 2.37
N ASN A 110 7.45 -5.21 2.64
CA ASN A 110 8.13 -6.40 3.13
C ASN A 110 7.76 -7.59 2.26
N LEU A 111 8.75 -8.31 1.76
CA LEU A 111 8.56 -9.60 1.08
C LEU A 111 8.35 -10.69 2.11
N VAL A 112 7.15 -11.21 2.19
CA VAL A 112 6.80 -12.33 3.07
C VAL A 112 7.30 -13.63 2.43
N GLN A 113 8.17 -14.33 3.13
CA GLN A 113 8.84 -15.54 2.66
C GLN A 113 8.17 -16.79 3.21
N GLN A 114 7.69 -16.74 4.46
CA GLN A 114 7.09 -17.88 5.13
C GLN A 114 5.94 -17.46 6.04
N VAL A 115 4.85 -18.21 5.96
CA VAL A 115 3.67 -18.07 6.83
C VAL A 115 3.27 -19.42 7.39
N HIS A 116 2.54 -19.41 8.51
CA HIS A 116 1.85 -20.57 9.07
C HIS A 116 0.33 -20.34 9.01
N GLY A 117 -0.42 -21.36 8.65
CA GLY A 117 -1.87 -21.29 8.48
C GLY A 117 -2.30 -21.05 7.03
N ASN A 118 -3.57 -20.83 6.85
CA ASN A 118 -4.22 -20.56 5.56
C ASN A 118 -5.03 -19.27 5.65
N VAL A 119 -5.37 -18.69 4.51
CA VAL A 119 -6.31 -17.58 4.45
C VAL A 119 -7.60 -17.97 5.16
N ALA A 120 -8.05 -17.15 6.10
CA ALA A 120 -9.25 -17.43 6.88
C ALA A 120 -10.49 -17.47 5.98
N GLU A 121 -11.28 -18.54 6.05
CA GLU A 121 -12.54 -18.67 5.29
C GLU A 121 -13.62 -17.70 5.79
N LYS A 122 -13.56 -17.31 7.05
CA LYS A 122 -14.43 -16.30 7.66
C LYS A 122 -13.59 -15.33 8.48
N PHE A 123 -13.69 -14.07 8.13
CA PHE A 123 -13.06 -13.01 8.90
C PHE A 123 -13.85 -12.78 10.19
N ARG A 124 -13.13 -12.63 11.31
CA ARG A 124 -13.73 -12.06 12.51
C ARG A 124 -13.89 -10.57 12.23
N GLU A 125 -15.13 -10.10 12.22
CA GLU A 125 -15.40 -8.68 12.19
C GLU A 125 -14.94 -8.05 13.51
N PHE A 126 -13.96 -7.17 13.44
CA PHE A 126 -13.52 -6.36 14.57
C PHE A 126 -14.04 -4.92 14.39
N PRO A 127 -14.41 -4.23 15.48
CA PRO A 127 -14.68 -2.80 15.40
C PRO A 127 -13.49 -2.06 14.80
N GLY A 128 -13.71 -1.32 13.71
CA GLY A 128 -12.68 -0.59 13.00
C GLY A 128 -11.99 -1.36 11.86
N GLN A 129 -12.38 -2.60 11.59
CA GLN A 129 -11.87 -3.34 10.43
C GLN A 129 -12.28 -2.67 9.12
N ASP A 130 -11.32 -2.35 8.29
CA ASP A 130 -11.50 -1.65 7.03
C ASP A 130 -11.31 -2.54 5.78
N SER A 131 -11.34 -3.87 5.96
CA SER A 131 -11.23 -4.86 4.88
C SER A 131 -12.31 -5.96 5.00
N LYS A 132 -12.70 -6.52 3.84
CA LYS A 132 -13.64 -7.68 3.74
C LYS A 132 -12.91 -9.02 3.72
N GLY A 133 -11.61 -9.00 3.98
CA GLY A 133 -10.79 -10.19 4.02
C GLY A 133 -9.79 -10.34 2.89
N ALA A 134 -8.93 -11.35 3.03
CA ALA A 134 -7.84 -11.62 2.11
C ALA A 134 -8.19 -12.70 1.07
N LEU A 135 -7.60 -12.58 -0.10
CA LEU A 135 -7.71 -13.54 -1.19
C LEU A 135 -6.44 -13.51 -2.05
N PHE A 136 -6.19 -14.61 -2.76
CA PHE A 136 -5.16 -14.63 -3.78
C PHE A 136 -5.71 -14.20 -5.12
N VAL A 137 -5.03 -13.27 -5.80
CA VAL A 137 -5.41 -12.75 -7.12
C VAL A 137 -4.27 -12.97 -8.10
N LYS A 138 -4.58 -13.51 -9.28
CA LYS A 138 -3.58 -13.68 -10.33
C LYS A 138 -3.05 -12.32 -10.77
N LEU A 139 -1.76 -12.24 -11.07
CA LEU A 139 -1.16 -10.96 -11.49
C LEU A 139 -1.84 -10.37 -12.74
N ALA A 140 -2.38 -11.21 -13.62
CA ALA A 140 -3.10 -10.77 -14.82
C ALA A 140 -4.39 -10.01 -14.49
N ASP A 141 -5.05 -10.35 -13.38
CA ASP A 141 -6.33 -9.76 -12.95
C ASP A 141 -6.15 -8.48 -12.10
N ILE A 142 -4.92 -8.13 -11.75
CA ILE A 142 -4.57 -6.90 -11.02
C ILE A 142 -4.41 -5.78 -12.02
N THR A 143 -5.24 -4.75 -11.91
CA THR A 143 -5.26 -3.59 -12.82
C THR A 143 -5.26 -2.26 -12.04
N PRO A 144 -4.94 -1.12 -12.68
CA PRO A 144 -5.04 0.20 -12.03
C PRO A 144 -6.45 0.55 -11.55
N GLU A 145 -7.48 0.01 -12.20
CA GLU A 145 -8.88 0.29 -11.87
C GLU A 145 -9.33 -0.43 -10.61
N ASN A 146 -8.81 -1.64 -10.34
CA ASN A 146 -9.26 -2.46 -9.22
C ASN A 146 -8.28 -2.52 -8.04
N SER A 147 -7.13 -1.85 -8.12
CA SER A 147 -6.05 -2.03 -7.14
C SER A 147 -5.50 -0.69 -6.62
N SER A 148 -4.99 -0.71 -5.40
CA SER A 148 -4.22 0.40 -4.84
C SER A 148 -2.87 0.55 -5.56
N PRO A 149 -2.24 1.73 -5.48
CA PRO A 149 -0.88 1.91 -6.01
C PRO A 149 0.15 0.99 -5.34
N LEU A 150 -0.10 0.56 -4.10
CA LEU A 150 0.76 -0.37 -3.38
C LEU A 150 0.76 -1.76 -4.04
N VAL A 151 -0.43 -2.26 -4.40
CA VAL A 151 -0.59 -3.54 -5.11
C VAL A 151 0.05 -3.49 -6.49
N LEU A 152 -0.08 -2.37 -7.21
CA LEU A 152 0.56 -2.20 -8.52
C LEU A 152 2.09 -2.20 -8.41
N LYS A 153 2.65 -1.56 -7.37
CA LYS A 153 4.10 -1.60 -7.11
C LYS A 153 4.56 -3.02 -6.74
N ALA A 154 3.82 -3.74 -5.93
CA ALA A 154 4.09 -5.14 -5.60
C ALA A 154 4.03 -6.05 -6.84
N LYS A 155 3.02 -5.88 -7.69
CA LYS A 155 2.92 -6.60 -8.98
C LYS A 155 4.17 -6.37 -9.84
N LYS A 156 4.60 -5.12 -10.00
CA LYS A 156 5.81 -4.76 -10.77
C LYS A 156 7.07 -5.41 -10.18
N PHE A 157 7.20 -5.39 -8.85
CA PHE A 157 8.29 -6.08 -8.15
C PHE A 157 8.31 -7.59 -8.44
N ILE A 158 7.17 -8.26 -8.33
CA ILE A 158 7.07 -9.71 -8.56
C ILE A 158 7.44 -10.07 -10.02
N GLN A 159 7.03 -9.23 -10.98
CA GLN A 159 7.31 -9.47 -12.40
C GLN A 159 8.77 -9.25 -12.78
N ASN A 160 9.43 -8.26 -12.17
CA ASN A 160 10.78 -7.82 -12.56
C ASN A 160 11.86 -8.30 -11.59
N ASN A 161 11.48 -8.79 -10.40
CA ASN A 161 12.38 -9.13 -9.29
C ASN A 161 13.30 -7.95 -8.88
N GLU A 162 12.82 -6.72 -9.07
CA GLU A 162 13.50 -5.47 -8.73
C GLU A 162 12.53 -4.52 -8.07
N PHE A 163 12.86 -4.03 -6.88
CA PHE A 163 12.00 -3.10 -6.15
C PHE A 163 12.25 -1.66 -6.61
N ASP A 164 11.19 -1.01 -7.05
CA ASP A 164 11.21 0.38 -7.49
C ASP A 164 11.09 1.33 -6.29
N PHE A 165 12.19 2.00 -5.95
CA PHE A 165 12.27 2.96 -4.83
C PHE A 165 11.71 4.34 -5.17
N ALA A 166 11.31 4.60 -6.41
CA ALA A 166 10.78 5.89 -6.81
C ALA A 166 9.42 6.17 -6.13
N ASP A 167 9.25 7.40 -5.66
CA ASP A 167 7.94 7.88 -5.24
C ASP A 167 6.96 7.94 -6.40
N THR A 168 5.70 7.74 -6.12
CA THR A 168 4.63 7.76 -7.12
C THR A 168 3.74 8.99 -6.89
N ILE A 169 3.56 9.78 -7.95
CA ILE A 169 2.62 10.91 -7.96
C ILE A 169 1.50 10.59 -8.93
N LEU A 170 0.28 10.48 -8.42
CA LEU A 170 -0.93 10.34 -9.22
C LEU A 170 -1.61 11.70 -9.28
N ARG A 171 -1.73 12.27 -10.47
CA ARG A 171 -2.38 13.58 -10.68
C ARG A 171 -3.90 13.50 -10.50
N GLU A 172 -4.45 12.33 -10.72
CA GLU A 172 -5.86 12.01 -10.58
C GLU A 172 -6.00 10.76 -9.74
N TRP A 173 -6.93 10.77 -8.82
CA TRP A 173 -7.29 9.62 -7.99
C TRP A 173 -8.77 9.68 -7.65
N GLN A 174 -9.48 8.59 -7.88
CA GLN A 174 -10.88 8.46 -7.53
C GLN A 174 -11.06 7.33 -6.52
N VAL A 175 -11.74 7.63 -5.42
CA VAL A 175 -12.25 6.62 -4.48
C VAL A 175 -13.46 5.96 -5.13
N LEU A 176 -13.52 4.63 -5.16
CA LEU A 176 -14.59 3.85 -5.80
C LEU A 176 -15.80 3.63 -4.90
#